data_b4e1ff8e44c959ed50a623c6177b83fc
#
_entry.id   b4e1ff8e44c959ed50a623c6177b83fc
#
_cell.length_a   1.000
_cell.length_b   1.000
_cell.length_c   1.000
_cell.angle_alpha   90.00
_cell.angle_beta   90.00
_cell.angle_gamma   90.00
#
_symmetry.space_group_name_H-M   'P 1'
#
loop_
_entity.id
_entity.type
_entity.pdbx_description
1 polymer ?
#
loop_
_entity_poly.entity_id
_entity_poly.type
_entity_poly.pdbx_seq_one_letter_code
_entity_poly.pdbx_strand_id
1 'polypeptide(L)'
;YKKKNYDMTIIAHTSPNDLGNFARGPKYFYGFDDPAYNDLYAQIVGEADPEKRNELVKQAQRYLTDKAVHGFLFQLPKLGIFKNGITGFWKSAPVLYQPLQAVLVK
;
A
#
# COMPACT_ATOMS: atom_id res chain seq x y z
N TYR A 1 -4.58 17.55 -6.18
CA TYR A 1 -3.83 17.27 -4.92
C TYR A 1 -2.45 17.92 -4.90
N LYS A 2 -1.86 18.28 -6.06
CA LYS A 2 -0.53 18.92 -6.14
C LYS A 2 -0.42 20.22 -5.35
N LYS A 3 -1.48 21.04 -5.33
CA LYS A 3 -1.50 22.30 -4.60
C LYS A 3 -1.86 22.17 -3.12
N LYS A 4 -2.25 20.98 -2.66
CA LYS A 4 -2.68 20.69 -1.27
C LYS A 4 -3.70 21.69 -0.70
N ASN A 5 -4.55 22.24 -1.54
CA ASN A 5 -5.60 23.15 -1.11
C ASN A 5 -6.90 22.36 -0.85
N TYR A 6 -6.87 21.52 0.16
CA TYR A 6 -8.00 20.69 0.60
C TYR A 6 -7.79 20.25 2.05
N ASP A 7 -8.86 20.12 2.80
CA ASP A 7 -8.86 19.57 4.15
C ASP A 7 -8.99 18.04 4.14
N MET A 8 -9.66 17.50 3.12
CA MET A 8 -9.87 16.07 2.92
C MET A 8 -9.88 15.71 1.44
N THR A 9 -9.42 14.53 1.09
CA THR A 9 -9.51 14.00 -0.27
C THR A 9 -9.70 12.48 -0.25
N ILE A 10 -10.31 11.95 -1.29
CA ILE A 10 -10.43 10.50 -1.51
C ILE A 10 -9.48 10.13 -2.64
N ILE A 11 -8.64 9.14 -2.41
CA ILE A 11 -7.69 8.65 -3.40
C ILE A 11 -7.64 7.13 -3.39
N ALA A 12 -7.56 6.52 -4.57
CA ALA A 12 -7.19 5.13 -4.71
C ALA A 12 -5.66 5.02 -4.85
N HIS A 13 -5.05 4.19 -4.05
CA HIS A 13 -3.62 3.99 -4.04
C HIS A 13 -3.27 2.51 -4.17
N THR A 14 -2.27 2.20 -4.98
CA THR A 14 -1.70 0.86 -5.12
C THR A 14 -0.20 0.97 -4.87
N SER A 15 0.20 0.69 -3.65
CA SER A 15 1.61 0.69 -3.26
C SER A 15 1.92 -0.57 -2.47
N PRO A 16 3.01 -1.26 -2.75
CA PRO A 16 3.45 -2.39 -1.93
C PRO A 16 3.96 -1.95 -0.55
N ASN A 17 4.22 -0.66 -0.36
CA ASN A 17 4.73 -0.09 0.89
C ASN A 17 3.94 1.17 1.27
N ASP A 18 2.68 0.98 1.64
CA ASP A 18 1.83 2.09 2.06
C ASP A 18 2.30 2.74 3.37
N LEU A 19 2.86 1.98 4.31
CA LEU A 19 3.40 2.54 5.55
C LEU A 19 4.51 3.57 5.29
N GLY A 20 5.36 3.33 4.29
CA GLY A 20 6.40 4.27 3.90
C GLY A 20 5.88 5.59 3.33
N ASN A 21 4.67 5.59 2.79
CA ASN A 21 4.07 6.82 2.27
C ASN A 21 3.72 7.83 3.37
N PHE A 22 3.43 7.36 4.58
CA PHE A 22 3.19 8.22 5.75
C PHE A 22 4.48 8.82 6.32
N ALA A 23 5.65 8.25 6.02
CA ALA A 23 6.96 8.75 6.43
C ALA A 23 7.63 9.67 5.39
N ARG A 24 6.90 10.12 4.36
CA ARG A 24 7.45 10.99 3.29
C ARG A 24 7.43 12.47 3.62
N GLY A 25 6.94 12.82 4.80
CA GLY A 25 6.91 14.17 5.34
C GLY A 25 5.86 15.08 4.70
N PRO A 26 5.84 16.35 5.13
CA PRO A 26 4.76 17.29 4.83
C PRO A 26 4.66 17.70 3.36
N LYS A 27 5.72 17.47 2.57
CA LYS A 27 5.69 17.77 1.13
C LYS A 27 4.97 16.71 0.31
N TYR A 28 4.81 15.49 0.84
CA TYR A 28 4.03 14.45 0.20
C TYR A 28 2.53 14.76 0.28
N PHE A 29 1.73 14.25 -0.63
CA PHE A 29 0.31 14.61 -0.71
C PHE A 29 -0.53 14.13 0.49
N TYR A 30 -0.05 13.17 1.27
CA TYR A 30 -0.68 12.81 2.56
C TYR A 30 -0.59 13.96 3.57
N GLY A 31 0.45 14.81 3.49
CA GLY A 31 0.61 15.93 4.41
C GLY A 31 0.95 15.53 5.84
N PHE A 32 1.17 14.24 6.09
CA PHE A 32 1.48 13.74 7.42
C PHE A 32 2.97 13.96 7.73
N ASP A 33 3.22 14.56 8.89
CA ASP A 33 4.57 14.84 9.38
C ASP A 33 4.58 14.64 10.90
N ASP A 34 4.97 13.45 11.32
CA ASP A 34 5.02 13.06 12.72
C ASP A 34 6.38 12.40 13.01
N PRO A 35 7.26 13.07 13.79
CA PRO A 35 8.57 12.53 14.11
C PRO A 35 8.53 11.15 14.75
N ALA A 36 7.57 10.91 15.66
CA ALA A 36 7.45 9.61 16.33
C ALA A 36 7.07 8.49 15.33
N TYR A 37 6.22 8.80 14.35
CA TYR A 37 5.95 7.85 13.27
C TYR A 37 7.17 7.62 12.39
N ASN A 38 7.91 8.67 12.05
CA ASN A 38 9.12 8.56 11.24
C ASN A 38 10.17 7.67 11.90
N ASP A 39 10.36 7.82 13.22
CA ASP A 39 11.26 6.97 14.01
C ASP A 39 10.79 5.51 14.04
N LEU A 40 9.49 5.28 14.21
CA LEU A 40 8.91 3.93 14.17
C LEU A 40 9.10 3.28 12.79
N TYR A 41 8.89 4.05 11.73
CA TYR A 41 9.09 3.55 10.37
C TYR A 41 10.57 3.25 10.08
N ALA A 42 11.50 4.07 10.57
CA ALA A 42 12.93 3.79 10.45
C ALA A 42 13.33 2.48 11.15
N GLN A 43 12.73 2.17 12.31
CA GLN A 43 12.93 0.88 12.98
C GLN A 43 12.41 -0.29 12.12
N ILE A 44 11.24 -0.16 11.48
CA ILE A 44 10.70 -1.19 10.57
C ILE A 44 11.67 -1.48 9.43
N VAL A 45 12.24 -0.43 8.84
CA VAL A 45 13.18 -0.56 7.71
C VAL A 45 14.50 -1.19 8.15
N GLY A 46 14.98 -0.86 9.35
CA GLY A 46 16.24 -1.37 9.89
C GLY A 46 16.14 -2.78 10.52
N GLU A 47 14.93 -3.29 10.79
CA GLU A 47 14.78 -4.58 11.47
C GLU A 47 14.94 -5.75 10.48
N ALA A 48 15.92 -6.61 10.75
CA ALA A 48 16.22 -7.79 9.94
C ALA A 48 15.39 -9.03 10.35
N ASP A 49 14.99 -9.10 11.62
CA ASP A 49 14.17 -10.19 12.14
C ASP A 49 12.72 -10.05 11.64
N PRO A 50 12.16 -11.03 10.91
CA PRO A 50 10.82 -10.92 10.36
C PRO A 50 9.72 -10.82 11.43
N GLU A 51 9.87 -11.51 12.57
CA GLU A 51 8.86 -11.50 13.63
C GLU A 51 8.83 -10.15 14.34
N LYS A 52 9.99 -9.61 14.70
CA LYS A 52 10.10 -8.28 15.29
C LYS A 52 9.62 -7.19 14.33
N ARG A 53 9.98 -7.31 13.05
CA ARG A 53 9.50 -6.38 12.02
C ARG A 53 7.98 -6.41 11.90
N ASN A 54 7.34 -7.59 11.95
CA ASN A 54 5.88 -7.70 11.94
C ASN A 54 5.24 -7.03 13.14
N GLU A 55 5.82 -7.12 14.32
CA GLU A 55 5.30 -6.42 15.50
C GLU A 55 5.42 -4.89 15.34
N LEU A 56 6.53 -4.40 14.82
CA LEU A 56 6.68 -2.97 14.50
C LEU A 56 5.67 -2.50 13.44
N VAL A 57 5.41 -3.31 12.42
CA VAL A 57 4.38 -3.04 11.40
C VAL A 57 2.99 -2.92 12.05
N LYS A 58 2.63 -3.83 12.94
CA LYS A 58 1.37 -3.76 13.69
C LYS A 58 1.29 -2.50 14.56
N GLN A 59 2.39 -2.12 15.20
CA GLN A 59 2.45 -0.87 15.96
C GLN A 59 2.22 0.34 15.08
N ALA A 60 2.86 0.40 13.91
CA ALA A 60 2.68 1.49 12.95
C ALA A 60 1.24 1.60 12.45
N GLN A 61 0.58 0.47 12.17
CA GLN A 61 -0.83 0.44 11.78
C GLN A 61 -1.74 1.00 12.88
N ARG A 62 -1.54 0.57 14.13
CA ARG A 62 -2.29 1.10 15.28
C ARG A 62 -2.05 2.59 15.45
N TYR A 63 -0.79 3.02 15.36
CA TYR A 63 -0.42 4.44 15.46
C TYR A 63 -1.17 5.32 14.46
N LEU A 64 -1.19 4.92 13.19
CA LEU A 64 -1.91 5.65 12.14
C LEU A 64 -3.43 5.66 12.36
N THR A 65 -3.98 4.57 12.87
CA THR A 65 -5.41 4.46 13.20
C THR A 65 -5.77 5.40 14.35
N ASP A 66 -4.98 5.40 15.41
CA ASP A 66 -5.20 6.23 16.60
C ASP A 66 -5.09 7.74 16.27
N LYS A 67 -4.20 8.10 15.35
CA LYS A 67 -4.05 9.47 14.84
C LYS A 67 -5.13 9.85 13.82
N ALA A 68 -5.95 8.92 13.38
CA ALA A 68 -7.00 9.12 12.37
C ALA A 68 -6.50 9.81 11.09
N VAL A 69 -5.28 9.49 10.67
CA VAL A 69 -4.63 10.11 9.50
C VAL A 69 -5.34 9.74 8.20
N HIS A 70 -5.85 8.50 8.13
CA HIS A 70 -6.55 7.95 6.98
C HIS A 70 -7.80 7.17 7.40
N GLY A 71 -8.88 7.36 6.66
CA GLY A 71 -10.05 6.48 6.67
C GLY A 71 -9.92 5.43 5.57
N PHE A 72 -9.68 4.17 5.93
CA PHE A 72 -9.66 3.07 4.96
C PHE A 72 -11.10 2.70 4.60
N LEU A 73 -11.50 2.96 3.36
CA LEU A 73 -12.88 2.75 2.91
C LEU A 73 -13.10 1.34 2.39
N PHE A 74 -12.32 0.94 1.40
CA PHE A 74 -12.41 -0.39 0.79
C PHE A 74 -11.19 -0.66 -0.10
N GLN A 75 -11.01 -1.92 -0.43
CA GLN A 75 -10.04 -2.36 -1.42
C GLN A 75 -10.76 -2.80 -2.69
N LEU A 76 -10.43 -2.18 -3.81
CA LEU A 76 -10.96 -2.58 -5.11
C LEU A 76 -10.36 -3.91 -5.55
N PRO A 77 -11.18 -4.89 -5.96
CA PRO A 77 -10.67 -6.11 -6.57
C PRO A 77 -10.05 -5.79 -7.93
N LYS A 78 -8.97 -6.46 -8.27
CA LYS A 78 -8.45 -6.49 -9.64
C LYS A 78 -9.24 -7.53 -10.41
N LEU A 79 -9.88 -7.09 -11.50
CA LEU A 79 -10.67 -7.96 -12.36
C LEU A 79 -9.93 -8.20 -13.66
N GLY A 80 -9.86 -9.45 -14.10
CA GLY A 80 -9.42 -9.85 -15.43
C GLY A 80 -10.60 -10.42 -16.24
N ILE A 81 -10.75 -9.97 -17.46
CA ILE A 81 -11.75 -10.50 -18.40
C ILE A 81 -10.99 -11.16 -19.55
N PHE A 82 -11.28 -12.42 -19.79
CA PHE A 82 -10.61 -13.21 -20.82
C PHE A 82 -11.65 -13.89 -21.71
N LYS A 83 -11.28 -14.08 -22.99
CA LYS A 83 -12.07 -14.88 -23.91
C LYS A 83 -12.06 -16.36 -23.45
N ASN A 84 -13.18 -17.04 -23.61
CA ASN A 84 -13.25 -18.47 -23.35
C ASN A 84 -12.19 -19.24 -24.19
N GLY A 85 -11.54 -20.21 -23.54
CA GLY A 85 -10.45 -20.97 -24.15
C GLY A 85 -9.06 -20.41 -23.89
N ILE A 86 -8.92 -19.21 -23.29
CA ILE A 86 -7.63 -18.69 -22.84
C ILE A 86 -7.44 -19.04 -21.35
N THR A 87 -6.33 -19.70 -21.03
CA THR A 87 -6.03 -20.18 -19.68
C THR A 87 -4.59 -19.85 -19.30
N GLY A 88 -4.20 -20.10 -18.05
CA GLY A 88 -2.82 -19.90 -17.57
C GLY A 88 -2.56 -18.54 -16.94
N PHE A 89 -3.59 -17.71 -16.78
CA PHE A 89 -3.45 -16.46 -16.01
C PHE A 89 -3.34 -16.72 -14.50
N TRP A 90 -2.60 -15.89 -13.84
CA TRP A 90 -2.56 -15.92 -12.38
C TRP A 90 -3.90 -15.51 -11.78
N LYS A 91 -4.40 -16.32 -10.85
CA LYS A 91 -5.63 -16.00 -10.10
C LYS A 91 -5.47 -14.80 -9.17
N SER A 92 -4.24 -14.60 -8.65
CA SER A 92 -3.93 -13.51 -7.75
C SER A 92 -2.56 -12.94 -8.12
N ALA A 93 -2.53 -11.98 -9.03
CA ALA A 93 -1.30 -11.32 -9.42
C ALA A 93 -0.92 -10.26 -8.37
N PRO A 94 0.29 -10.30 -7.81
CA PRO A 94 0.75 -9.30 -6.83
C PRO A 94 0.99 -7.92 -7.44
N VAL A 95 1.11 -7.85 -8.75
CA VAL A 95 1.33 -6.63 -9.53
C VAL A 95 0.39 -6.60 -10.74
N LEU A 96 0.30 -5.46 -11.42
CA LEU A 96 -0.52 -5.27 -12.64
C LEU A 96 0.14 -5.93 -13.88
N TYR A 97 0.60 -7.14 -13.72
CA TYR A 97 1.38 -7.83 -14.74
C TYR A 97 1.05 -9.32 -14.72
N GLN A 98 1.03 -9.93 -15.88
CA GLN A 98 0.79 -11.37 -16.07
C GLN A 98 1.96 -11.99 -16.84
N PRO A 99 2.54 -13.10 -16.38
CA PRO A 99 3.56 -13.82 -17.13
C PRO A 99 2.93 -14.53 -18.32
N LEU A 100 3.08 -13.97 -19.51
CA LEU A 100 2.42 -14.46 -20.73
C LEU A 100 2.93 -15.83 -21.20
N GLN A 101 4.12 -16.24 -20.75
CA GLN A 101 4.68 -17.56 -21.10
C GLN A 101 3.84 -18.74 -20.58
N ALA A 102 2.99 -18.52 -19.59
CA ALA A 102 2.07 -19.54 -19.06
C ALA A 102 0.67 -19.51 -19.69
N VAL A 103 0.40 -18.54 -20.56
CA VAL A 103 -0.92 -18.36 -21.18
C VAL A 103 -1.07 -19.33 -22.35
N LEU A 104 -2.15 -20.09 -22.35
CA LEU A 104 -2.50 -21.06 -23.37
C LEU A 104 -3.82 -20.66 -24.05
N VAL A 105 -3.86 -20.81 -25.37
CA VAL A 105 -5.06 -20.66 -26.18
C VAL A 105 -5.48 -22.07 -26.61
N LYS A 106 -6.71 -22.44 -26.29
CA LYS A 106 -7.32 -23.71 -26.71
C LYS A 106 -8.32 -23.48 -27.83
#